data_5f6936e1ebe66435121be9420a70041f
#
_entry.id   5f6936e1ebe66435121be9420a70041f
#
_cell.length_a   1.000
_cell.length_b   1.000
_cell.length_c   1.000
_cell.angle_alpha   90.00
_cell.angle_beta   90.00
_cell.angle_gamma   90.00
#
_symmetry.space_group_name_H-M   'P 1'
#
loop_
_entity.id
_entity.type
_entity.pdbx_description
1 polymer ?
#
loop_
_entity_poly.entity_id
_entity_poly.type
_entity_poly.pdbx_seq_one_letter_code
_entity_poly.pdbx_strand_id
1 'polypeptide(L)'
;QALPQRSLVAHIDRLGGALPPARLWRAHLPGGLQVLLLDAESLYARDGNPYLGPDGRDWPDNGMRFGLLARVAALLSSGDSPLTWRPQVLHCNDWQTGLAPAFLHFLHPGRAAASVMTVHNLSFTGSFDAALMTDLGLPWHAFRFDAAEFHGRLSFLKAALHLADRI
;
A
#
# COMPACT_ATOMS: atom_id res chain seq x y z
N GLN A 1 14.41 12.70 -13.57
CA GLN A 1 14.82 13.81 -12.69
C GLN A 1 15.53 13.20 -11.48
N ALA A 2 16.76 13.63 -11.18
CA ALA A 2 17.47 13.13 -10.00
C ALA A 2 16.66 13.45 -8.74
N LEU A 3 16.42 12.44 -7.90
CA LEU A 3 15.76 12.64 -6.62
C LEU A 3 16.62 13.58 -5.75
N PRO A 4 16.01 14.49 -4.99
CA PRO A 4 16.73 15.38 -4.08
C PRO A 4 17.51 14.57 -3.04
N GLN A 5 18.41 15.24 -2.35
CA GLN A 5 19.18 14.64 -1.27
C GLN A 5 18.27 13.82 -0.34
N ARG A 6 18.57 12.51 -0.21
CA ARG A 6 17.76 11.57 0.57
C ARG A 6 18.59 10.89 1.63
N SER A 7 17.98 10.57 2.77
CA SER A 7 18.57 9.79 3.85
C SER A 7 17.78 8.50 4.07
N LEU A 8 18.48 7.39 4.25
CA LEU A 8 17.87 6.13 4.63
C LEU A 8 17.34 6.23 6.06
N VAL A 9 16.08 5.89 6.28
CA VAL A 9 15.42 5.99 7.59
C VAL A 9 14.98 4.66 8.16
N ALA A 10 14.78 3.63 7.31
CA ALA A 10 14.48 2.28 7.78
C ALA A 10 14.78 1.21 6.70
N HIS A 11 15.14 0.00 7.16
CA HIS A 11 15.01 -1.24 6.41
C HIS A 11 13.74 -1.95 6.85
N ILE A 12 13.01 -2.53 5.91
CA ILE A 12 11.76 -3.24 6.14
C ILE A 12 11.92 -4.64 5.55
N ASP A 13 12.26 -5.60 6.40
CA ASP A 13 12.69 -6.93 5.95
C ASP A 13 11.60 -8.01 6.09
N ARG A 14 10.54 -7.75 6.88
CA ARG A 14 9.52 -8.75 7.21
C ARG A 14 8.13 -8.16 7.14
N LEU A 15 7.51 -8.24 5.95
CA LEU A 15 6.15 -7.78 5.73
C LEU A 15 5.11 -8.91 5.70
N GLY A 16 5.56 -10.16 5.65
CA GLY A 16 4.71 -11.34 5.47
C GLY A 16 4.42 -11.64 3.99
N GLY A 17 3.89 -12.84 3.75
CA GLY A 17 3.62 -13.32 2.39
C GLY A 17 4.88 -13.45 1.54
N ALA A 18 4.75 -13.10 0.28
CA ALA A 18 5.83 -13.05 -0.71
C ALA A 18 6.33 -11.61 -0.98
N LEU A 19 5.97 -10.65 -0.13
CA LEU A 19 6.42 -9.26 -0.28
C LEU A 19 7.95 -9.16 -0.09
N PRO A 20 8.66 -8.51 -1.01
CA PRO A 20 10.11 -8.37 -0.91
C PRO A 20 10.51 -7.41 0.21
N PRO A 21 11.74 -7.48 0.70
CA PRO A 21 12.30 -6.46 1.57
C PRO A 21 12.33 -5.10 0.85
N ALA A 22 12.22 -4.04 1.63
CA ALA A 22 12.19 -2.68 1.13
C ALA A 22 13.05 -1.73 1.96
N ARG A 23 13.42 -0.60 1.36
CA ARG A 23 14.10 0.50 2.02
C ARG A 23 13.17 1.71 2.06
N LEU A 24 13.20 2.41 3.16
CA LEU A 24 12.46 3.66 3.31
C LEU A 24 13.44 4.82 3.38
N TRP A 25 13.31 5.76 2.47
CA TRP A 25 14.14 6.95 2.38
C TRP A 25 13.32 8.19 2.71
N ARG A 26 13.93 9.14 3.41
CA ARG A 26 13.36 10.46 3.62
C ARG A 26 14.01 11.44 2.65
N ALA A 27 13.19 12.24 1.99
CA ALA A 27 13.63 13.32 1.12
C ALA A 27 12.76 14.57 1.34
N HIS A 28 13.25 15.72 0.87
CA HIS A 28 12.50 16.97 0.86
C HIS A 28 12.34 17.43 -0.59
N LEU A 29 11.10 17.66 -0.98
CA LEU A 29 10.77 18.23 -2.28
C LEU A 29 10.94 19.75 -2.25
N PRO A 30 11.04 20.42 -3.43
CA PRO A 30 10.94 21.86 -3.50
C PRO A 30 9.71 22.38 -2.77
N GLY A 31 9.86 23.47 -1.99
CA GLY A 31 8.79 23.97 -1.11
C GLY A 31 8.78 23.38 0.30
N GLY A 32 9.76 22.51 0.64
CA GLY A 32 9.93 21.98 2.00
C GLY A 32 9.05 20.80 2.36
N LEU A 33 8.26 20.26 1.41
CA LEU A 33 7.45 19.08 1.65
C LEU A 33 8.35 17.87 1.93
N GLN A 34 8.21 17.27 3.10
CA GLN A 34 8.87 16.02 3.45
C GLN A 34 8.13 14.83 2.82
N VAL A 35 8.88 13.93 2.19
CA VAL A 35 8.35 12.71 1.60
C VAL A 35 9.11 11.49 2.10
N LEU A 36 8.39 10.37 2.23
CA LEU A 36 8.96 9.04 2.44
C LEU A 36 8.88 8.28 1.11
N LEU A 37 10.02 7.84 0.63
CA LEU A 37 10.15 7.10 -0.62
C LEU A 37 10.35 5.63 -0.30
N LEU A 38 9.41 4.81 -0.77
CA LEU A 38 9.50 3.37 -0.68
C LEU A 38 10.31 2.83 -1.86
N ASP A 39 11.37 2.10 -1.57
CA ASP A 39 12.30 1.54 -2.53
C ASP A 39 12.34 0.01 -2.36
N ALA A 40 11.87 -0.69 -3.38
CA ALA A 40 11.96 -2.13 -3.54
C ALA A 40 12.34 -2.40 -5.01
N GLU A 41 13.61 -2.62 -5.25
CA GLU A 41 14.20 -2.67 -6.60
C GLU A 41 13.49 -3.68 -7.49
N SER A 42 13.18 -4.87 -6.98
CA SER A 42 12.50 -5.93 -7.73
C SER A 42 11.11 -5.55 -8.24
N LEU A 43 10.44 -4.60 -7.58
CA LEU A 43 9.08 -4.17 -7.95
C LEU A 43 9.04 -2.81 -8.65
N TYR A 44 9.97 -1.90 -8.33
CA TYR A 44 9.87 -0.51 -8.76
C TYR A 44 10.96 -0.05 -9.73
N ALA A 45 12.10 -0.76 -9.81
CA ALA A 45 13.20 -0.38 -10.70
C ALA A 45 12.94 -0.84 -12.13
N ARG A 46 12.04 -0.15 -12.82
CA ARG A 46 11.68 -0.43 -14.23
C ARG A 46 11.29 0.83 -14.97
N ASP A 47 11.52 0.82 -16.29
CA ASP A 47 11.08 1.90 -17.18
C ASP A 47 9.58 1.80 -17.47
N GLY A 48 8.98 2.92 -17.82
CA GLY A 48 7.56 3.00 -18.16
C GLY A 48 6.76 3.88 -17.21
N ASN A 49 5.45 3.74 -17.26
CA ASN A 49 4.58 4.44 -16.33
C ASN A 49 4.24 3.55 -15.10
N PRO A 50 3.62 4.11 -14.06
CA PRO A 50 3.30 3.35 -12.86
C PRO A 50 2.37 2.15 -13.07
N TYR A 51 1.60 2.11 -14.14
CA TYR A 51 0.58 1.10 -14.38
C TYR A 51 0.91 0.15 -15.52
N LEU A 52 1.46 0.69 -16.62
CA LEU A 52 1.61 0.01 -17.89
C LEU A 52 3.07 -0.27 -18.21
N GLY A 53 3.31 -1.45 -18.76
CA GLY A 53 4.57 -1.82 -19.38
C GLY A 53 4.78 -1.16 -20.74
N PRO A 54 5.95 -1.39 -21.38
CA PRO A 54 6.26 -0.87 -22.69
C PRO A 54 5.31 -1.32 -23.80
N ASP A 55 4.60 -2.43 -23.58
CA ASP A 55 3.59 -3.00 -24.50
C ASP A 55 2.20 -2.36 -24.34
N GLY A 56 2.06 -1.38 -23.44
CA GLY A 56 0.80 -0.69 -23.16
C GLY A 56 -0.20 -1.50 -22.31
N ARG A 57 0.20 -2.65 -21.77
CA ARG A 57 -0.62 -3.48 -20.86
C ARG A 57 -0.24 -3.23 -19.41
N ASP A 58 -1.19 -3.51 -18.53
CA ASP A 58 -0.92 -3.49 -17.09
C ASP A 58 0.25 -4.41 -16.74
N TRP A 59 1.13 -3.92 -15.86
CA TRP A 59 2.14 -4.77 -15.28
C TRP A 59 1.48 -5.93 -14.53
N PRO A 60 1.86 -7.18 -14.79
CA PRO A 60 1.21 -8.36 -14.18
C PRO A 60 1.36 -8.40 -12.65
N ASP A 61 2.37 -7.71 -12.11
CA ASP A 61 2.66 -7.62 -10.69
C ASP A 61 2.12 -6.33 -10.03
N ASN A 62 1.22 -5.58 -10.67
CA ASN A 62 0.63 -4.37 -10.10
C ASN A 62 -0.01 -4.63 -8.73
N GLY A 63 -0.63 -5.79 -8.51
CA GLY A 63 -1.16 -6.17 -7.22
C GLY A 63 -0.10 -6.24 -6.11
N MET A 64 1.07 -6.81 -6.41
CA MET A 64 2.20 -6.84 -5.48
C MET A 64 2.82 -5.45 -5.25
N ARG A 65 2.95 -4.66 -6.31
CA ARG A 65 3.54 -3.31 -6.26
C ARG A 65 2.72 -2.36 -5.40
N PHE A 66 1.45 -2.26 -5.66
CA PHE A 66 0.55 -1.41 -4.87
C PHE A 66 0.21 -2.05 -3.51
N GLY A 67 0.20 -3.37 -3.42
CA GLY A 67 0.08 -4.10 -2.17
C GLY A 67 1.24 -3.80 -1.21
N LEU A 68 2.49 -3.78 -1.70
CA LEU A 68 3.65 -3.40 -0.90
C LEU A 68 3.54 -1.95 -0.39
N LEU A 69 3.15 -1.00 -1.25
CA LEU A 69 2.93 0.39 -0.85
C LEU A 69 1.90 0.48 0.30
N ALA A 70 0.75 -0.15 0.12
CA ALA A 70 -0.33 -0.16 1.10
C ALA A 70 0.10 -0.84 2.42
N ARG A 71 0.86 -1.95 2.33
CA ARG A 71 1.37 -2.68 3.50
C ARG A 71 2.34 -1.85 4.33
N VAL A 72 3.27 -1.15 3.66
CA VAL A 72 4.22 -0.27 4.35
C VAL A 72 3.51 0.94 4.94
N ALA A 73 2.55 1.54 4.24
CA ALA A 73 1.77 2.65 4.78
C ALA A 73 1.01 2.26 6.06
N ALA A 74 0.41 1.07 6.10
CA ALA A 74 -0.24 0.52 7.29
C ALA A 74 0.76 0.30 8.44
N LEU A 75 1.92 -0.30 8.15
CA LEU A 75 2.98 -0.50 9.14
C LEU A 75 3.43 0.83 9.75
N LEU A 76 3.66 1.87 8.94
CA LEU A 76 4.05 3.20 9.42
C LEU A 76 2.97 3.88 10.27
N SER A 77 1.72 3.48 10.08
CA SER A 77 0.54 3.99 10.78
C SER A 77 0.17 3.18 12.03
N SER A 78 0.97 2.20 12.37
CA SER A 78 0.76 1.29 13.51
C SER A 78 1.76 1.52 14.63
N GLY A 79 1.56 0.84 15.76
CA GLY A 79 2.51 0.78 16.88
C GLY A 79 3.86 0.12 16.51
N ASP A 80 3.86 -0.73 15.46
CA ASP A 80 5.04 -1.48 15.00
C ASP A 80 5.92 -0.69 14.03
N SER A 81 5.60 0.58 13.75
CA SER A 81 6.38 1.43 12.85
C SER A 81 7.85 1.49 13.26
N PRO A 82 8.80 1.32 12.32
CA PRO A 82 10.22 1.47 12.60
C PRO A 82 10.66 2.93 12.82
N LEU A 83 9.76 3.88 12.57
CA LEU A 83 10.04 5.31 12.77
C LEU A 83 9.56 5.76 14.15
N THR A 84 10.21 6.78 14.70
CA THR A 84 9.75 7.46 15.93
C THR A 84 8.53 8.34 15.70
N TRP A 85 8.40 8.89 14.49
CA TRP A 85 7.22 9.64 14.06
C TRP A 85 6.01 8.72 13.90
N ARG A 86 4.85 9.19 14.35
CA ARG A 86 3.57 8.47 14.26
C ARG A 86 2.54 9.36 13.59
N PRO A 87 1.93 8.93 12.47
CA PRO A 87 0.81 9.67 11.88
C PRO A 87 -0.44 9.52 12.74
N GLN A 88 -1.24 10.56 12.80
CA GLN A 88 -2.57 10.52 13.40
C GLN A 88 -3.63 10.08 12.39
N VAL A 89 -3.37 10.30 11.10
CA VAL A 89 -4.26 9.96 9.99
C VAL A 89 -3.47 9.27 8.90
N LEU A 90 -3.98 8.14 8.42
CA LEU A 90 -3.58 7.45 7.19
C LEU A 90 -4.57 7.84 6.10
N HIS A 91 -4.20 8.79 5.24
CA HIS A 91 -5.04 9.23 4.13
C HIS A 91 -4.70 8.46 2.86
N CYS A 92 -5.59 7.60 2.45
CA CYS A 92 -5.49 6.77 1.26
C CYS A 92 -6.19 7.43 0.07
N ASN A 93 -5.65 7.27 -1.12
CA ASN A 93 -6.20 7.82 -2.34
C ASN A 93 -6.32 6.73 -3.40
N ASP A 94 -7.51 6.49 -3.88
CA ASP A 94 -7.87 5.50 -4.90
C ASP A 94 -7.44 4.05 -4.57
N TRP A 95 -7.70 3.13 -5.49
CA TRP A 95 -7.46 1.71 -5.30
C TRP A 95 -5.98 1.37 -5.02
N GLN A 96 -5.04 2.17 -5.51
CA GLN A 96 -3.61 1.93 -5.34
C GLN A 96 -3.17 1.87 -3.87
N THR A 97 -3.89 2.57 -3.02
CA THR A 97 -3.66 2.58 -1.58
C THR A 97 -4.76 1.86 -0.79
N GLY A 98 -5.74 1.31 -1.49
CA GLY A 98 -6.98 0.79 -0.91
C GLY A 98 -6.82 -0.39 0.06
N LEU A 99 -5.73 -1.15 -0.01
CA LEU A 99 -5.47 -2.20 0.98
C LEU A 99 -4.87 -1.69 2.30
N ALA A 100 -4.43 -0.45 2.39
CA ALA A 100 -3.79 0.03 3.62
C ALA A 100 -4.74 0.02 4.84
N PRO A 101 -6.02 0.42 4.75
CA PRO A 101 -6.98 0.23 5.84
C PRO A 101 -7.18 -1.23 6.23
N ALA A 102 -7.19 -2.16 5.24
CA ALA A 102 -7.32 -3.59 5.51
C ALA A 102 -6.10 -4.14 6.27
N PHE A 103 -4.90 -3.82 5.84
CA PHE A 103 -3.68 -4.20 6.55
C PHE A 103 -3.66 -3.63 7.98
N LEU A 104 -4.08 -2.37 8.14
CA LEU A 104 -4.13 -1.74 9.45
C LEU A 104 -5.13 -2.45 10.36
N HIS A 105 -6.31 -2.80 9.83
CA HIS A 105 -7.37 -3.48 10.58
C HIS A 105 -6.99 -4.91 10.99
N PHE A 106 -6.50 -5.72 10.04
CA PHE A 106 -6.30 -7.15 10.28
C PHE A 106 -4.95 -7.51 10.89
N LEU A 107 -3.92 -6.71 10.66
CA LEU A 107 -2.56 -7.03 11.08
C LEU A 107 -2.05 -6.15 12.24
N HIS A 108 -2.70 -5.02 12.48
CA HIS A 108 -2.28 -4.06 13.51
C HIS A 108 -3.48 -3.63 14.38
N PRO A 109 -4.03 -4.54 15.22
CA PRO A 109 -5.21 -4.24 16.03
C PRO A 109 -4.99 -3.07 17.02
N GLY A 110 -3.74 -2.82 17.43
CA GLY A 110 -3.33 -1.65 18.22
C GLY A 110 -2.95 -0.44 17.37
N ARG A 111 -3.68 -0.18 16.29
CA ARG A 111 -3.42 0.92 15.34
C ARG A 111 -3.33 2.28 16.05
N ALA A 112 -2.37 3.10 15.59
CA ALA A 112 -2.19 4.45 16.12
C ALA A 112 -2.93 5.52 15.31
N ALA A 113 -3.17 5.27 13.99
CA ALA A 113 -3.78 6.23 13.07
C ALA A 113 -5.22 5.87 12.73
N ALA A 114 -6.08 6.88 12.57
CA ALA A 114 -7.35 6.74 11.86
C ALA A 114 -7.11 6.69 10.34
N SER A 115 -7.95 5.96 9.61
CA SER A 115 -7.85 5.82 8.16
C SER A 115 -8.95 6.61 7.44
N VAL A 116 -8.55 7.33 6.38
CA VAL A 116 -9.45 8.08 5.50
C VAL A 116 -9.21 7.62 4.08
N MET A 117 -10.28 7.38 3.32
CA MET A 117 -10.22 7.00 1.92
C MET A 117 -10.82 8.10 1.05
N THR A 118 -10.07 8.60 0.08
CA THR A 118 -10.60 9.46 -0.99
C THR A 118 -10.68 8.67 -2.29
N VAL A 119 -11.83 8.70 -2.92
CA VAL A 119 -12.08 8.05 -4.21
C VAL A 119 -12.21 9.12 -5.28
N HIS A 120 -11.31 9.13 -6.24
CA HIS A 120 -11.36 10.04 -7.39
C HIS A 120 -12.04 9.42 -8.61
N ASN A 121 -11.93 8.08 -8.77
CA ASN A 121 -12.53 7.37 -9.90
C ASN A 121 -12.98 5.95 -9.51
N LEU A 122 -14.28 5.72 -9.45
CA LEU A 122 -14.88 4.42 -9.13
C LEU A 122 -14.72 3.36 -10.24
N SER A 123 -14.34 3.75 -11.45
CA SER A 123 -14.16 2.80 -12.56
C SER A 123 -12.94 1.89 -12.35
N PHE A 124 -12.02 2.27 -11.51
CA PHE A 124 -10.81 1.50 -11.23
C PHE A 124 -10.87 0.93 -9.80
N THR A 125 -11.08 -0.36 -9.70
CA THR A 125 -11.31 -1.04 -8.42
C THR A 125 -10.06 -1.74 -7.86
N GLY A 126 -8.99 -1.87 -8.66
CA GLY A 126 -7.83 -2.67 -8.27
C GLY A 126 -8.23 -4.11 -7.97
N SER A 127 -8.77 -4.80 -8.99
CA SER A 127 -9.30 -6.16 -8.87
C SER A 127 -8.27 -7.19 -9.32
N PHE A 128 -7.91 -8.10 -8.42
CA PHE A 128 -6.87 -9.11 -8.62
C PHE A 128 -7.39 -10.52 -8.27
N ASP A 129 -6.61 -11.53 -8.62
CA ASP A 129 -6.89 -12.90 -8.21
C ASP A 129 -6.87 -13.05 -6.69
N ALA A 130 -7.76 -13.88 -6.13
CA ALA A 130 -7.84 -14.10 -4.69
C ALA A 130 -6.55 -14.71 -4.10
N ALA A 131 -5.79 -15.47 -4.90
CA ALA A 131 -4.51 -16.04 -4.47
C ALA A 131 -3.50 -14.96 -4.00
N LEU A 132 -3.62 -13.73 -4.52
CA LEU A 132 -2.80 -12.59 -4.10
C LEU A 132 -2.92 -12.29 -2.59
N MET A 133 -3.99 -12.68 -1.92
CA MET A 133 -4.14 -12.56 -0.46
C MET A 133 -2.95 -13.17 0.28
N THR A 134 -2.56 -14.39 -0.13
CA THR A 134 -1.42 -15.11 0.47
C THR A 134 -0.11 -14.39 0.21
N ASP A 135 0.11 -13.95 -1.02
CA ASP A 135 1.35 -13.26 -1.43
C ASP A 135 1.51 -11.92 -0.72
N LEU A 136 0.41 -11.24 -0.42
CA LEU A 136 0.39 -9.98 0.33
C LEU A 136 0.42 -10.18 1.86
N GLY A 137 0.33 -11.42 2.35
CA GLY A 137 0.28 -11.70 3.78
C GLY A 137 -1.01 -11.24 4.45
N LEU A 138 -2.11 -11.08 3.70
CA LEU A 138 -3.43 -10.84 4.28
C LEU A 138 -4.05 -12.16 4.75
N PRO A 139 -4.66 -12.20 5.94
CA PRO A 139 -5.32 -13.41 6.42
C PRO A 139 -6.58 -13.72 5.60
N TRP A 140 -6.83 -15.00 5.31
CA TRP A 140 -7.97 -15.43 4.50
C TRP A 140 -9.33 -15.02 5.05
N HIS A 141 -9.47 -14.80 6.35
CA HIS A 141 -10.71 -14.28 6.93
C HIS A 141 -11.01 -12.82 6.55
N ALA A 142 -10.07 -12.11 5.90
CA ALA A 142 -10.30 -10.81 5.26
C ALA A 142 -10.95 -10.95 3.87
N PHE A 143 -10.93 -12.17 3.26
CA PHE A 143 -11.58 -12.42 1.97
C PHE A 143 -13.05 -12.77 2.18
N ARG A 144 -13.84 -11.76 2.42
CA ARG A 144 -15.29 -11.88 2.66
C ARG A 144 -16.03 -10.68 2.08
N PHE A 145 -17.33 -10.83 1.89
CA PHE A 145 -18.21 -9.84 1.25
C PHE A 145 -18.17 -8.46 1.92
N ASP A 146 -18.08 -8.40 3.23
CA ASP A 146 -18.02 -7.16 4.02
C ASP A 146 -16.58 -6.65 4.24
N ALA A 147 -15.62 -7.10 3.45
CA ALA A 147 -14.23 -6.64 3.49
C ALA A 147 -13.61 -6.59 2.09
N ALA A 148 -12.71 -7.51 1.73
CA ALA A 148 -11.86 -7.38 0.53
C ALA A 148 -12.37 -8.18 -0.68
N GLU A 149 -13.32 -9.11 -0.51
CA GLU A 149 -13.89 -9.92 -1.58
C GLU A 149 -14.89 -9.14 -2.42
N PHE A 150 -14.77 -9.20 -3.75
CA PHE A 150 -15.71 -8.64 -4.70
C PHE A 150 -15.83 -9.52 -5.96
N HIS A 151 -16.99 -10.18 -6.12
CA HIS A 151 -17.27 -11.10 -7.22
C HIS A 151 -16.19 -12.20 -7.38
N GLY A 152 -15.78 -12.82 -6.28
CA GLY A 152 -14.75 -13.86 -6.27
C GLY A 152 -13.32 -13.36 -6.44
N ARG A 153 -13.10 -12.04 -6.43
CA ARG A 153 -11.80 -11.41 -6.61
C ARG A 153 -11.42 -10.55 -5.40
N LEU A 154 -10.12 -10.36 -5.19
CA LEU A 154 -9.61 -9.38 -4.26
C LEU A 154 -9.75 -7.98 -4.86
N SER A 155 -10.52 -7.10 -4.22
CA SER A 155 -10.66 -5.70 -4.63
C SER A 155 -10.05 -4.76 -3.59
N PHE A 156 -9.04 -4.01 -4.00
CA PHE A 156 -8.35 -3.06 -3.15
C PHE A 156 -9.27 -1.90 -2.75
N LEU A 157 -10.01 -1.35 -3.74
CA LEU A 157 -10.94 -0.25 -3.48
C LEU A 157 -12.06 -0.68 -2.53
N LYS A 158 -12.68 -1.85 -2.79
CA LYS A 158 -13.74 -2.34 -1.91
C LYS A 158 -13.27 -2.54 -0.48
N ALA A 159 -12.06 -3.08 -0.29
CA ALA A 159 -11.47 -3.24 1.04
C ALA A 159 -11.40 -1.89 1.78
N ALA A 160 -10.96 -0.83 1.09
CA ALA A 160 -10.93 0.51 1.67
C ALA A 160 -12.32 1.04 2.01
N LEU A 161 -13.30 0.87 1.11
CA LEU A 161 -14.67 1.36 1.32
C LEU A 161 -15.36 0.70 2.54
N HIS A 162 -14.98 -0.52 2.88
CA HIS A 162 -15.51 -1.22 4.06
C HIS A 162 -14.71 -0.98 5.34
N LEU A 163 -13.41 -0.75 5.25
CA LEU A 163 -12.50 -0.82 6.39
C LEU A 163 -11.87 0.52 6.79
N ALA A 164 -11.98 1.54 5.95
CA ALA A 164 -11.57 2.89 6.34
C ALA A 164 -12.54 3.49 7.37
N ASP A 165 -12.02 4.29 8.28
CA ASP A 165 -12.86 4.97 9.29
C ASP A 165 -13.74 6.06 8.69
N ARG A 166 -13.31 6.64 7.55
CA ARG A 166 -14.06 7.65 6.78
C ARG A 166 -13.75 7.52 5.29
N ILE A 167 -14.74 7.95 4.48
CA ILE A 167 -14.64 8.06 3.03
C ILE A 167 -14.95 9.50 2.65
#